data_f9a7d7fc1c1f928ac2a8a7a71b7de70e
#
_entry.id   f9a7d7fc1c1f928ac2a8a7a71b7de70e
#
_cell.length_a   1.000
_cell.length_b   1.000
_cell.length_c   1.000
_cell.angle_alpha   90.00
_cell.angle_beta   90.00
_cell.angle_gamma   90.00
#
_symmetry.space_group_name_H-M   'P 1'
#
loop_
_entity.id
_entity.type
_entity.pdbx_description
1 polymer ?
#
loop_
_entity_poly.entity_id
_entity_poly.type
_entity_poly.pdbx_seq_one_letter_code
_entity_poly.pdbx_strand_id
1 'polypeptide(L)'
;MAALHLISAHTLTRRINHLATIKVLLASCALLLVAGCATMYPANPNLDQVGKDNNYSYKNVVEESEAGSEVMILLAFSGGGTRAAAFSYGVLKELAQTQVTINGNDYRLSEEIDVITSVSGGSFTAAYFGLYGDRIFEDFEEVFLRRDVQGELTSQTLNPANWSRLASPYFTRADMATELYDDTIFNHATFADMQKAHGPYIVINATEMTMGTRFQFTQNYANVICTDLANLPVARAVTASSAVPILFSPITLTNHAGECNWQAPAWIDEALATDDRSGRLYNLASNMMALTDKQERPYLHLFDGGLADNLGLRAMLDGVLRHNGIDATLKAMGAEKTRKIVVILVNSETALDAESARQQQSPTFAAVLGAATSVPLSRYSFETVALMKNRLTDWQRQSYEESCGKDARRGDHGDCKGIDFDFIEVNFSEHPDPDERDYLKRQPTSFRLTNEAVDRLIEAGKVILRNNDEYRQLLDGKNIKKTEL
;
A
#
# COMPACT_ATOMS: atom_id res chain seq x y z
N MET A 1 -52.80 -66.52 3.45
CA MET A 1 -52.07 -65.49 4.20
C MET A 1 -50.78 -64.99 3.49
N ALA A 2 -50.23 -65.68 2.49
CA ALA A 2 -48.98 -65.23 1.81
C ALA A 2 -49.16 -64.12 0.78
N ALA A 3 -50.32 -63.85 0.23
CA ALA A 3 -50.53 -62.82 -0.80
C ALA A 3 -50.68 -61.41 -0.25
N LEU A 4 -51.07 -61.23 1.02
CA LEU A 4 -51.20 -59.90 1.64
C LEU A 4 -49.83 -59.29 2.07
N HIS A 5 -48.82 -60.11 2.36
CA HIS A 5 -47.47 -59.61 2.71
C HIS A 5 -46.68 -59.13 1.54
N LEU A 6 -46.87 -59.63 0.34
CA LEU A 6 -46.15 -59.21 -0.89
C LEU A 6 -46.65 -57.87 -1.41
N ILE A 7 -47.91 -57.52 -1.25
CA ILE A 7 -48.44 -56.20 -1.69
C ILE A 7 -48.00 -55.08 -0.74
N SER A 8 -47.80 -55.34 0.55
CA SER A 8 -47.34 -54.35 1.52
C SER A 8 -45.81 -54.00 1.30
N ALA A 9 -44.99 -54.96 0.95
CA ALA A 9 -43.57 -54.76 0.73
C ALA A 9 -43.30 -53.95 -0.57
N HIS A 10 -44.07 -54.19 -1.64
CA HIS A 10 -43.93 -53.45 -2.88
C HIS A 10 -44.34 -51.96 -2.80
N THR A 11 -45.36 -51.66 -1.98
CA THR A 11 -45.79 -50.26 -1.76
C THR A 11 -44.85 -49.51 -0.85
N LEU A 12 -44.19 -50.18 0.09
CA LEU A 12 -43.21 -49.54 0.98
C LEU A 12 -41.92 -49.21 0.25
N THR A 13 -41.41 -50.15 -0.58
CA THR A 13 -40.20 -49.92 -1.42
C THR A 13 -40.44 -48.81 -2.46
N ARG A 14 -41.62 -48.72 -3.05
CA ARG A 14 -41.95 -47.63 -3.98
C ARG A 14 -42.01 -46.25 -3.30
N ARG A 15 -42.51 -46.16 -2.07
CA ARG A 15 -42.51 -44.91 -1.28
C ARG A 15 -41.10 -44.49 -0.85
N ILE A 16 -40.23 -45.42 -0.48
CA ILE A 16 -38.84 -45.13 -0.10
C ILE A 16 -38.06 -44.62 -1.32
N ASN A 17 -38.25 -45.26 -2.48
CA ASN A 17 -37.60 -44.81 -3.72
C ASN A 17 -38.11 -43.41 -4.18
N HIS A 18 -39.40 -43.10 -4.05
CA HIS A 18 -39.94 -41.76 -4.33
C HIS A 18 -39.37 -40.70 -3.38
N LEU A 19 -39.24 -40.98 -2.10
CA LEU A 19 -38.64 -40.06 -1.12
C LEU A 19 -37.13 -39.82 -1.38
N ALA A 20 -36.39 -40.85 -1.80
CA ALA A 20 -35.00 -40.74 -2.18
C ALA A 20 -34.82 -39.89 -3.47
N THR A 21 -35.69 -40.13 -4.48
CA THR A 21 -35.70 -39.35 -5.72
C THR A 21 -36.03 -37.86 -5.48
N ILE A 22 -36.99 -37.58 -4.60
CA ILE A 22 -37.36 -36.20 -4.24
C ILE A 22 -36.20 -35.51 -3.50
N LYS A 23 -35.54 -36.21 -2.59
CA LYS A 23 -34.34 -35.66 -1.90
C LYS A 23 -33.20 -35.38 -2.84
N VAL A 24 -32.94 -36.27 -3.81
CA VAL A 24 -31.90 -36.06 -4.83
C VAL A 24 -32.29 -34.89 -5.77
N LEU A 25 -33.56 -34.79 -6.19
CA LEU A 25 -34.05 -33.67 -6.99
C LEU A 25 -33.95 -32.33 -6.23
N LEU A 26 -34.35 -32.30 -4.97
CA LEU A 26 -34.24 -31.10 -4.14
C LEU A 26 -32.77 -30.70 -3.90
N ALA A 27 -31.89 -31.68 -3.67
CA ALA A 27 -30.45 -31.43 -3.56
C ALA A 27 -29.83 -30.92 -4.87
N SER A 28 -30.28 -31.50 -6.01
CA SER A 28 -29.84 -31.03 -7.34
C SER A 28 -30.37 -29.65 -7.69
N CYS A 29 -31.62 -29.32 -7.36
CA CYS A 29 -32.17 -27.98 -7.52
C CYS A 29 -31.50 -26.97 -6.59
N ALA A 30 -31.16 -27.34 -5.36
CA ALA A 30 -30.40 -26.49 -4.43
C ALA A 30 -28.98 -26.22 -4.95
N LEU A 31 -28.29 -27.23 -5.52
CA LEU A 31 -27.01 -27.09 -6.17
C LEU A 31 -27.08 -26.18 -7.44
N LEU A 32 -28.14 -26.31 -8.24
CA LEU A 32 -28.35 -25.46 -9.41
C LEU A 32 -28.69 -24.01 -9.04
N LEU A 33 -29.39 -23.80 -7.94
CA LEU A 33 -29.67 -22.44 -7.42
C LEU A 33 -28.42 -21.77 -6.86
N VAL A 34 -27.52 -22.51 -6.25
CA VAL A 34 -26.21 -22.01 -5.78
C VAL A 34 -25.28 -21.68 -6.96
N ALA A 35 -25.31 -22.48 -8.03
CA ALA A 35 -24.51 -22.20 -9.24
C ALA A 35 -25.02 -20.97 -10.04
N GLY A 36 -26.30 -20.63 -9.96
CA GLY A 36 -26.91 -19.51 -10.70
C GLY A 36 -26.58 -18.12 -10.12
N CYS A 37 -26.13 -18.02 -8.86
CA CYS A 37 -25.78 -16.74 -8.22
C CYS A 37 -24.30 -16.36 -8.36
N ALA A 38 -23.50 -17.12 -9.14
CA ALA A 38 -22.05 -17.03 -9.19
C ALA A 38 -21.49 -15.99 -10.17
N THR A 39 -22.27 -15.04 -10.66
CA THR A 39 -21.88 -14.21 -11.82
C THR A 39 -21.46 -12.78 -11.48
N MET A 40 -21.37 -12.36 -10.22
CA MET A 40 -20.92 -11.02 -9.91
C MET A 40 -19.41 -11.00 -9.61
N TYR A 41 -18.65 -10.63 -10.62
CA TYR A 41 -17.24 -10.28 -10.49
C TYR A 41 -17.14 -8.77 -10.23
N PRO A 42 -16.50 -8.32 -9.15
CA PRO A 42 -16.28 -6.89 -8.93
C PRO A 42 -15.22 -6.39 -9.91
N ALA A 43 -15.67 -5.92 -11.08
CA ALA A 43 -14.78 -5.40 -12.11
C ALA A 43 -14.25 -4.01 -11.74
N ASN A 44 -12.97 -3.74 -12.05
CA ASN A 44 -12.45 -2.38 -12.07
C ASN A 44 -13.05 -1.60 -13.25
N PRO A 45 -13.28 -0.28 -13.10
CA PRO A 45 -13.83 0.54 -14.17
C PRO A 45 -12.84 0.65 -15.34
N ASN A 46 -13.37 0.58 -16.58
CA ASN A 46 -12.60 0.75 -17.81
C ASN A 46 -12.34 2.25 -18.08
N LEU A 47 -11.13 2.57 -18.53
CA LEU A 47 -10.76 3.91 -19.00
C LEU A 47 -11.03 4.01 -20.51
N ASP A 48 -11.87 4.94 -20.94
CA ASP A 48 -12.17 5.14 -22.36
C ASP A 48 -11.00 5.71 -23.16
N GLN A 49 -10.27 6.65 -22.56
CA GLN A 49 -9.15 7.35 -23.21
C GLN A 49 -8.18 7.95 -22.20
N VAL A 50 -6.88 7.76 -22.43
CA VAL A 50 -5.81 8.42 -21.66
C VAL A 50 -5.81 9.93 -21.96
N GLY A 51 -5.60 10.77 -20.95
CA GLY A 51 -5.46 12.23 -21.10
C GLY A 51 -6.75 13.04 -20.96
N LYS A 52 -7.86 12.44 -20.53
CA LYS A 52 -9.03 13.19 -20.05
C LYS A 52 -8.76 13.79 -18.66
N ASP A 53 -9.30 15.00 -18.43
CA ASP A 53 -8.98 15.96 -17.37
C ASP A 53 -9.10 15.52 -15.89
N ASN A 54 -9.35 14.27 -15.56
CA ASN A 54 -9.54 13.78 -14.19
C ASN A 54 -8.49 12.72 -13.79
N ASN A 55 -7.22 13.02 -14.01
CA ASN A 55 -6.13 12.08 -13.67
C ASN A 55 -5.65 12.30 -12.25
N TYR A 56 -5.82 11.31 -11.37
CA TYR A 56 -5.17 11.29 -10.05
C TYR A 56 -3.64 11.24 -10.24
N SER A 57 -2.99 12.38 -10.09
CA SER A 57 -1.54 12.54 -10.28
C SER A 57 -0.99 13.58 -9.32
N TYR A 58 0.30 13.49 -9.02
CA TYR A 58 0.97 14.47 -8.16
C TYR A 58 0.71 15.91 -8.62
N LYS A 59 0.90 16.16 -9.92
CA LYS A 59 0.72 17.49 -10.51
C LYS A 59 -0.66 18.08 -10.24
N ASN A 60 -1.72 17.27 -10.38
CA ASN A 60 -3.09 17.76 -10.17
C ASN A 60 -3.41 17.99 -8.69
N VAL A 61 -2.86 17.18 -7.78
CA VAL A 61 -3.01 17.38 -6.33
C VAL A 61 -2.26 18.64 -5.90
N VAL A 62 -1.07 18.89 -6.44
CA VAL A 62 -0.21 20.04 -6.11
C VAL A 62 -0.68 21.33 -6.79
N GLU A 63 -1.24 21.28 -8.00
CA GLU A 63 -1.77 22.47 -8.69
C GLU A 63 -2.96 23.10 -7.93
N GLU A 64 -3.70 22.32 -7.16
CA GLU A 64 -4.79 22.78 -6.32
C GLU A 64 -4.32 23.27 -4.92
N SER A 65 -3.16 22.82 -4.45
CA SER A 65 -2.49 23.36 -3.28
C SER A 65 -1.55 24.50 -3.73
N GLU A 66 -1.49 25.64 -3.03
CA GLU A 66 -0.57 26.75 -3.35
C GLU A 66 0.93 26.35 -3.23
N ALA A 67 1.30 25.24 -3.79
CA ALA A 67 2.59 24.59 -3.68
C ALA A 67 3.69 25.38 -4.39
N GLY A 68 4.35 26.15 -3.65
CA GLY A 68 5.58 26.85 -4.02
C GLY A 68 6.66 26.69 -2.97
N SER A 69 6.55 25.69 -2.10
CA SER A 69 7.54 25.40 -1.07
C SER A 69 8.86 24.96 -1.68
N GLU A 70 9.98 25.49 -1.17
CA GLU A 70 11.33 25.01 -1.51
C GLU A 70 11.63 23.65 -0.83
N VAL A 71 10.74 23.14 -0.01
CA VAL A 71 10.87 21.88 0.74
C VAL A 71 9.81 20.90 0.28
N MET A 72 10.21 19.66 -0.02
CA MET A 72 9.30 18.56 -0.33
C MET A 72 9.43 17.48 0.75
N ILE A 73 8.31 17.10 1.37
CA ILE A 73 8.26 16.07 2.42
C ILE A 73 7.58 14.82 1.90
N LEU A 74 8.32 13.72 1.89
CA LEU A 74 7.90 12.41 1.43
C LEU A 74 7.85 11.44 2.60
N LEU A 75 6.70 10.83 2.85
CA LEU A 75 6.55 9.76 3.83
C LEU A 75 6.51 8.39 3.15
N ALA A 76 7.08 7.40 3.79
CA ALA A 76 6.97 6.00 3.39
C ALA A 76 6.47 5.15 4.57
N PHE A 77 5.25 4.59 4.45
CA PHE A 77 4.62 3.77 5.49
C PHE A 77 4.72 2.30 5.14
N SER A 78 5.46 1.55 5.95
CA SER A 78 5.67 0.12 5.75
C SER A 78 4.42 -0.73 6.00
N GLY A 79 4.46 -1.98 5.54
CA GLY A 79 3.47 -3.00 5.89
C GLY A 79 3.57 -3.49 7.33
N GLY A 80 2.50 -4.18 7.79
CA GLY A 80 2.47 -4.78 9.14
C GLY A 80 1.11 -4.79 9.83
N GLY A 81 -0.01 -4.72 9.10
CA GLY A 81 -1.38 -4.71 9.64
C GLY A 81 -1.63 -3.51 10.56
N THR A 82 -2.46 -3.69 11.59
CA THR A 82 -2.78 -2.63 12.57
C THR A 82 -1.53 -2.09 13.28
N ARG A 83 -0.48 -2.90 13.45
CA ARG A 83 0.81 -2.46 14.02
C ARG A 83 1.41 -1.32 13.19
N ALA A 84 1.51 -1.51 11.89
CA ALA A 84 2.04 -0.48 10.97
C ALA A 84 1.14 0.75 10.92
N ALA A 85 -0.17 0.54 10.87
CA ALA A 85 -1.13 1.64 10.86
C ALA A 85 -1.03 2.50 12.13
N ALA A 86 -1.01 1.89 13.32
CA ALA A 86 -0.91 2.61 14.60
C ALA A 86 0.43 3.34 14.74
N PHE A 87 1.52 2.72 14.31
CA PHE A 87 2.85 3.33 14.35
C PHE A 87 2.95 4.54 13.40
N SER A 88 2.47 4.39 12.16
CA SER A 88 2.42 5.50 11.18
C SER A 88 1.50 6.64 11.63
N TYR A 89 0.37 6.29 12.25
CA TYR A 89 -0.53 7.29 12.85
C TYR A 89 0.15 8.07 13.99
N GLY A 90 0.96 7.39 14.83
CA GLY A 90 1.77 8.05 15.85
C GLY A 90 2.75 9.07 15.28
N VAL A 91 3.40 8.73 14.15
CA VAL A 91 4.28 9.66 13.42
C VAL A 91 3.50 10.85 12.88
N LEU A 92 2.33 10.64 12.26
CA LEU A 92 1.47 11.75 11.80
C LEU A 92 1.04 12.66 12.97
N LYS A 93 0.72 12.09 14.15
CA LYS A 93 0.39 12.89 15.35
C LYS A 93 1.56 13.78 15.80
N GLU A 94 2.80 13.29 15.73
CA GLU A 94 3.97 14.10 16.06
C GLU A 94 4.17 15.23 15.05
N LEU A 95 4.04 14.92 13.75
CA LEU A 95 4.13 15.92 12.69
C LEU A 95 3.04 17.00 12.82
N ALA A 96 1.81 16.62 13.19
CA ALA A 96 0.70 17.54 13.42
C ALA A 96 0.88 18.43 14.67
N GLN A 97 1.65 17.97 15.64
CA GLN A 97 1.99 18.74 16.85
C GLN A 97 3.24 19.60 16.68
N THR A 98 3.99 19.43 15.59
CA THR A 98 5.21 20.16 15.33
C THR A 98 4.90 21.40 14.50
N GLN A 99 5.06 22.59 15.11
CA GLN A 99 4.92 23.89 14.45
C GLN A 99 6.27 24.28 13.81
N VAL A 100 6.22 24.72 12.56
CA VAL A 100 7.41 25.12 11.79
C VAL A 100 7.14 26.42 11.05
N THR A 101 8.18 27.22 10.87
CA THR A 101 8.14 28.40 10.01
C THR A 101 8.85 28.06 8.69
N ILE A 102 8.17 28.13 7.57
CA ILE A 102 8.70 27.91 6.22
C ILE A 102 8.45 29.19 5.41
N ASN A 103 9.50 29.76 4.86
CA ASN A 103 9.42 31.01 4.09
C ASN A 103 8.71 32.17 4.81
N GLY A 104 8.77 32.20 6.16
CA GLY A 104 8.16 33.24 7.00
C GLY A 104 6.69 33.00 7.37
N ASN A 105 6.11 31.89 6.99
CA ASN A 105 4.75 31.48 7.38
C ASN A 105 4.83 30.29 8.31
N ASP A 106 3.92 30.25 9.29
CA ASP A 106 3.83 29.16 10.28
C ASP A 106 2.84 28.09 9.82
N TYR A 107 3.29 26.83 9.88
CA TYR A 107 2.52 25.65 9.48
C TYR A 107 2.66 24.55 10.52
N ARG A 108 1.70 23.64 10.58
CA ARG A 108 1.93 22.31 11.17
C ARG A 108 2.69 21.46 10.16
N LEU A 109 3.72 20.76 10.60
CA LEU A 109 4.56 19.99 9.66
C LEU A 109 3.78 18.89 8.90
N SER A 110 2.64 18.46 9.45
CA SER A 110 1.72 17.53 8.76
C SER A 110 1.02 18.15 7.53
N GLU A 111 0.88 19.48 7.48
CA GLU A 111 0.27 20.22 6.36
C GLU A 111 1.22 20.33 5.16
N GLU A 112 2.52 20.15 5.40
CA GLU A 112 3.59 20.23 4.41
C GLU A 112 3.98 18.87 3.82
N ILE A 113 3.18 17.82 4.07
CA ILE A 113 3.44 16.49 3.50
C ILE A 113 2.95 16.47 2.05
N ASP A 114 3.87 16.29 1.11
CA ASP A 114 3.57 16.27 -0.33
C ASP A 114 3.15 14.89 -0.83
N VAL A 115 3.84 13.84 -0.38
CA VAL A 115 3.62 12.47 -0.88
C VAL A 115 3.65 11.48 0.28
N ILE A 116 2.71 10.53 0.28
CA ILE A 116 2.80 9.35 1.13
C ILE A 116 2.76 8.10 0.26
N THR A 117 3.85 7.35 0.23
CA THR A 117 3.86 6.00 -0.33
C THR A 117 3.60 4.98 0.78
N SER A 118 2.81 3.97 0.51
CA SER A 118 2.30 3.09 1.57
C SER A 118 2.13 1.65 1.13
N VAL A 119 2.19 0.75 2.11
CA VAL A 119 2.07 -0.70 1.92
C VAL A 119 1.21 -1.30 3.02
N SER A 120 0.30 -2.21 2.67
CA SER A 120 -0.46 -3.04 3.62
C SER A 120 -1.12 -2.21 4.72
N GLY A 121 -0.82 -2.50 6.00
CA GLY A 121 -1.35 -1.73 7.14
C GLY A 121 -1.07 -0.23 7.07
N GLY A 122 0.09 0.19 6.56
CA GLY A 122 0.42 1.61 6.34
C GLY A 122 -0.50 2.29 5.34
N SER A 123 -1.10 1.53 4.41
CA SER A 123 -2.02 2.07 3.40
C SER A 123 -3.36 2.50 3.98
N PHE A 124 -3.79 1.92 5.11
CA PHE A 124 -4.99 2.40 5.81
C PHE A 124 -4.78 3.82 6.36
N THR A 125 -3.67 4.03 7.04
CA THR A 125 -3.31 5.36 7.60
C THR A 125 -3.09 6.38 6.49
N ALA A 126 -2.34 6.03 5.44
CA ALA A 126 -2.06 6.92 4.32
C ALA A 126 -3.34 7.31 3.58
N ALA A 127 -4.19 6.33 3.23
CA ALA A 127 -5.42 6.59 2.50
C ALA A 127 -6.44 7.37 3.34
N TYR A 128 -6.55 7.08 4.64
CA TYR A 128 -7.45 7.81 5.53
C TYR A 128 -7.01 9.28 5.69
N PHE A 129 -5.71 9.50 5.88
CA PHE A 129 -5.17 10.87 5.95
C PHE A 129 -5.34 11.62 4.62
N GLY A 130 -5.05 10.96 3.49
CA GLY A 130 -5.23 11.56 2.16
C GLY A 130 -6.68 11.93 1.83
N LEU A 131 -7.67 11.18 2.36
CA LEU A 131 -9.09 11.45 2.14
C LEU A 131 -9.68 12.47 3.11
N TYR A 132 -9.27 12.43 4.37
CA TYR A 132 -10.00 13.11 5.45
C TYR A 132 -9.16 14.11 6.23
N GLY A 133 -7.85 14.25 5.90
CA GLY A 133 -6.96 15.21 6.56
C GLY A 133 -6.97 15.04 8.09
N ASP A 134 -7.16 16.15 8.80
CA ASP A 134 -7.13 16.20 10.27
C ASP A 134 -8.18 15.34 10.98
N ARG A 135 -9.25 14.94 10.28
CA ARG A 135 -10.24 14.02 10.85
C ARG A 135 -9.61 12.70 11.29
N ILE A 136 -8.46 12.32 10.72
CA ILE A 136 -7.70 11.13 11.17
C ILE A 136 -7.40 11.21 12.68
N PHE A 137 -7.16 12.40 13.24
CA PHE A 137 -6.86 12.59 14.66
C PHE A 137 -8.10 12.55 15.56
N GLU A 138 -9.30 12.59 14.98
CA GLU A 138 -10.57 12.57 15.69
C GLU A 138 -11.15 11.17 15.84
N ASP A 139 -11.19 10.36 14.75
CA ASP A 139 -11.98 9.14 14.72
C ASP A 139 -11.26 7.87 14.21
N PHE A 140 -10.06 7.98 13.62
CA PHE A 140 -9.37 6.83 13.03
C PHE A 140 -9.02 5.72 14.03
N GLU A 141 -8.78 6.09 15.30
CA GLU A 141 -8.54 5.11 16.35
C GLU A 141 -9.77 4.20 16.54
N GLU A 142 -10.97 4.77 16.54
CA GLU A 142 -12.22 4.02 16.71
C GLU A 142 -12.64 3.31 15.42
N VAL A 143 -12.47 3.98 14.28
CA VAL A 143 -12.89 3.47 12.97
C VAL A 143 -12.04 2.28 12.54
N PHE A 144 -10.75 2.24 12.89
CA PHE A 144 -9.84 1.21 12.44
C PHE A 144 -8.91 0.64 13.53
N LEU A 145 -8.11 1.47 14.22
CA LEU A 145 -6.97 0.96 15.02
C LEU A 145 -7.39 0.07 16.20
N ARG A 146 -8.51 0.41 16.87
CA ARG A 146 -9.04 -0.34 18.04
C ARG A 146 -10.10 -1.38 17.66
N ARG A 147 -10.47 -1.42 16.40
CA ARG A 147 -11.51 -2.32 15.89
C ARG A 147 -10.98 -3.72 15.66
N ASP A 148 -11.79 -4.73 15.96
CA ASP A 148 -11.49 -6.13 15.64
C ASP A 148 -11.88 -6.48 14.19
N VAL A 149 -11.21 -5.84 13.23
CA VAL A 149 -11.47 -6.07 11.79
C VAL A 149 -11.28 -7.54 11.41
N GLN A 150 -10.29 -8.21 12.00
CA GLN A 150 -10.04 -9.64 11.76
C GLN A 150 -11.22 -10.50 12.25
N GLY A 151 -11.77 -10.20 13.42
CA GLY A 151 -12.96 -10.89 13.96
C GLY A 151 -14.20 -10.65 13.11
N GLU A 152 -14.40 -9.43 12.64
CA GLU A 152 -15.51 -9.08 11.74
C GLU A 152 -15.44 -9.85 10.41
N LEU A 153 -14.29 -9.89 9.76
CA LEU A 153 -14.06 -10.65 8.52
C LEU A 153 -14.27 -12.16 8.74
N THR A 154 -13.84 -12.68 9.89
CA THR A 154 -14.07 -14.07 10.27
C THR A 154 -15.56 -14.35 10.45
N SER A 155 -16.27 -13.46 11.14
CA SER A 155 -17.73 -13.56 11.35
C SER A 155 -18.49 -13.51 10.02
N GLN A 156 -18.13 -12.61 9.10
CA GLN A 156 -18.73 -12.54 7.78
C GLN A 156 -18.46 -13.80 6.95
N THR A 157 -17.26 -14.37 7.04
CA THR A 157 -16.90 -15.63 6.34
C THR A 157 -17.70 -16.81 6.87
N LEU A 158 -17.98 -16.86 8.17
CA LEU A 158 -18.76 -17.90 8.80
C LEU A 158 -20.28 -17.72 8.64
N ASN A 159 -20.74 -16.54 8.22
CA ASN A 159 -22.17 -16.26 8.01
C ASN A 159 -22.71 -17.03 6.79
N PRO A 160 -23.73 -17.92 6.98
CA PRO A 160 -24.31 -18.70 5.88
C PRO A 160 -24.85 -17.84 4.72
N ALA A 161 -25.27 -16.61 4.98
CA ALA A 161 -25.74 -15.69 3.94
C ALA A 161 -24.65 -15.36 2.89
N ASN A 162 -23.36 -15.46 3.26
CA ASN A 162 -22.25 -15.18 2.38
C ASN A 162 -21.70 -16.43 1.65
N TRP A 163 -22.14 -17.64 2.03
CA TRP A 163 -21.56 -18.87 1.48
C TRP A 163 -21.80 -19.04 -0.01
N SER A 164 -22.97 -18.60 -0.51
CA SER A 164 -23.25 -18.64 -1.97
C SER A 164 -22.29 -17.75 -2.75
N ARG A 165 -21.94 -16.58 -2.22
CA ARG A 165 -20.96 -15.65 -2.82
C ARG A 165 -19.55 -16.21 -2.75
N LEU A 166 -19.13 -16.71 -1.57
CA LEU A 166 -17.82 -17.31 -1.35
C LEU A 166 -17.60 -18.64 -2.08
N ALA A 167 -18.66 -19.34 -2.49
CA ALA A 167 -18.60 -20.52 -3.35
C ALA A 167 -18.35 -20.14 -4.83
N SER A 168 -18.50 -18.86 -5.19
CA SER A 168 -18.16 -18.36 -6.52
C SER A 168 -16.64 -18.30 -6.70
N PRO A 169 -16.09 -18.72 -7.85
CA PRO A 169 -14.67 -18.50 -8.15
C PRO A 169 -14.32 -17.02 -8.40
N TYR A 170 -15.31 -16.15 -8.49
CA TYR A 170 -15.17 -14.73 -8.83
C TYR A 170 -15.32 -13.80 -7.62
N PHE A 171 -15.71 -14.32 -6.45
CA PHE A 171 -15.85 -13.54 -5.23
C PHE A 171 -15.11 -14.20 -4.08
N THR A 172 -14.19 -13.47 -3.46
CA THR A 172 -13.26 -14.01 -2.48
C THR A 172 -13.39 -13.32 -1.13
N ARG A 173 -12.66 -13.82 -0.12
CA ARG A 173 -12.55 -13.14 1.18
C ARG A 173 -11.92 -11.74 1.06
N ALA A 174 -11.07 -11.50 0.08
CA ALA A 174 -10.51 -10.18 -0.17
C ALA A 174 -11.58 -9.21 -0.73
N ASP A 175 -12.48 -9.69 -1.61
CA ASP A 175 -13.59 -8.86 -2.08
C ASP A 175 -14.56 -8.53 -0.93
N MET A 176 -14.81 -9.49 -0.01
CA MET A 176 -15.59 -9.24 1.20
C MET A 176 -14.90 -8.23 2.13
N ALA A 177 -13.58 -8.30 2.25
CA ALA A 177 -12.81 -7.31 3.01
C ALA A 177 -12.90 -5.92 2.36
N THR A 178 -12.86 -5.85 1.02
CA THR A 178 -13.06 -4.60 0.28
C THR A 178 -14.40 -3.96 0.63
N GLU A 179 -15.49 -4.73 0.61
CA GLU A 179 -16.83 -4.23 0.99
C GLU A 179 -16.84 -3.71 2.44
N LEU A 180 -16.26 -4.48 3.38
CA LEU A 180 -16.18 -4.05 4.77
C LEU A 180 -15.41 -2.73 4.94
N TYR A 181 -14.27 -2.59 4.27
CA TYR A 181 -13.45 -1.37 4.35
C TYR A 181 -14.13 -0.20 3.67
N ASP A 182 -14.79 -0.46 2.54
CA ASP A 182 -15.53 0.55 1.79
C ASP A 182 -16.69 1.13 2.61
N ASP A 183 -17.49 0.26 3.20
CA ASP A 183 -18.66 0.64 4.01
C ASP A 183 -18.29 1.33 5.32
N THR A 184 -17.17 0.93 5.96
CA THR A 184 -16.94 1.26 7.37
C THR A 184 -15.72 2.14 7.64
N ILE A 185 -14.79 2.24 6.69
CA ILE A 185 -13.56 3.02 6.83
C ILE A 185 -13.52 4.15 5.80
N PHE A 186 -13.80 3.85 4.54
CA PHE A 186 -13.60 4.78 3.44
C PHE A 186 -14.89 5.40 2.89
N ASN A 187 -16.09 5.04 3.40
CA ASN A 187 -17.38 5.61 3.04
C ASN A 187 -17.59 5.73 1.51
N HIS A 188 -17.25 4.66 0.77
CA HIS A 188 -17.33 4.56 -0.70
C HIS A 188 -16.48 5.58 -1.45
N ALA A 189 -15.44 6.13 -0.83
CA ALA A 189 -14.56 7.10 -1.45
C ALA A 189 -13.71 6.48 -2.57
N THR A 190 -13.54 7.26 -3.63
CA THR A 190 -12.74 6.93 -4.80
C THR A 190 -11.43 7.73 -4.84
N PHE A 191 -10.55 7.45 -5.81
CA PHE A 191 -9.37 8.28 -6.03
C PHE A 191 -9.71 9.70 -6.51
N ALA A 192 -10.87 9.90 -7.16
CA ALA A 192 -11.35 11.25 -7.49
C ALA A 192 -11.71 12.05 -6.22
N ASP A 193 -12.25 11.38 -5.20
CA ASP A 193 -12.53 12.05 -3.92
C ASP A 193 -11.23 12.35 -3.16
N MET A 194 -10.25 11.44 -3.22
CA MET A 194 -8.92 11.69 -2.66
C MET A 194 -8.21 12.87 -3.33
N GLN A 195 -8.36 13.04 -4.64
CA GLN A 195 -7.83 14.21 -5.35
C GLN A 195 -8.49 15.52 -4.89
N LYS A 196 -9.81 15.52 -4.69
CA LYS A 196 -10.57 16.70 -4.23
C LYS A 196 -10.31 17.06 -2.76
N ALA A 197 -9.75 16.15 -1.98
CA ALA A 197 -9.50 16.37 -0.55
C ALA A 197 -8.35 17.34 -0.27
N HIS A 198 -7.56 17.71 -1.30
CA HIS A 198 -6.39 18.60 -1.18
C HIS A 198 -5.36 18.12 -0.14
N GLY A 199 -5.29 16.81 0.09
CA GLY A 199 -4.29 16.17 0.93
C GLY A 199 -2.99 15.84 0.17
N PRO A 200 -2.06 15.11 0.76
CA PRO A 200 -0.86 14.63 0.07
C PRO A 200 -1.19 13.66 -1.06
N TYR A 201 -0.30 13.57 -2.04
CA TYR A 201 -0.41 12.54 -3.08
C TYR A 201 -0.15 11.15 -2.50
N ILE A 202 -1.15 10.28 -2.50
CA ILE A 202 -1.07 8.94 -1.91
C ILE A 202 -0.72 7.91 -2.98
N VAL A 203 0.33 7.12 -2.74
CA VAL A 203 0.74 5.98 -3.56
C VAL A 203 0.54 4.69 -2.78
N ILE A 204 -0.48 3.92 -3.14
CA ILE A 204 -0.75 2.61 -2.55
C ILE A 204 -0.05 1.55 -3.40
N ASN A 205 0.78 0.70 -2.76
CA ASN A 205 1.55 -0.33 -3.45
C ASN A 205 0.98 -1.72 -3.18
N ALA A 206 0.86 -2.52 -4.23
CA ALA A 206 0.54 -3.95 -4.19
C ALA A 206 1.61 -4.75 -4.95
N THR A 207 1.53 -6.07 -4.89
CA THR A 207 2.40 -6.99 -5.67
C THR A 207 1.58 -7.70 -6.73
N GLU A 208 1.97 -7.59 -7.99
CA GLU A 208 1.41 -8.42 -9.05
C GLU A 208 1.98 -9.84 -8.94
N MET A 209 1.08 -10.82 -8.80
CA MET A 209 1.41 -12.19 -8.38
C MET A 209 2.25 -12.95 -9.41
N THR A 210 1.96 -12.80 -10.70
CA THR A 210 2.51 -13.65 -11.76
C THR A 210 3.93 -13.23 -12.16
N MET A 211 4.27 -11.95 -11.97
CA MET A 211 5.59 -11.40 -12.25
C MET A 211 6.41 -11.16 -10.97
N GLY A 212 5.77 -11.16 -9.79
CA GLY A 212 6.42 -10.81 -8.53
C GLY A 212 6.87 -9.34 -8.47
N THR A 213 6.23 -8.48 -9.26
CA THR A 213 6.60 -7.07 -9.40
C THR A 213 5.65 -6.17 -8.63
N ARG A 214 6.13 -4.98 -8.27
CA ARG A 214 5.30 -3.98 -7.64
C ARG A 214 4.27 -3.42 -8.62
N PHE A 215 3.02 -3.31 -8.18
CA PHE A 215 1.94 -2.60 -8.82
C PHE A 215 1.56 -1.38 -7.97
N GLN A 216 1.53 -0.20 -8.58
CA GLN A 216 1.19 1.04 -7.90
C GLN A 216 -0.20 1.49 -8.35
N PHE A 217 -1.05 1.84 -7.39
CA PHE A 217 -2.31 2.54 -7.69
C PHE A 217 -2.01 4.01 -7.97
N THR A 218 -1.46 4.26 -9.15
CA THR A 218 -1.13 5.58 -9.71
C THR A 218 -1.63 5.64 -11.14
N GLN A 219 -1.83 6.86 -11.67
CA GLN A 219 -2.31 7.04 -13.02
C GLN A 219 -1.42 6.37 -14.08
N ASN A 220 -0.09 6.32 -13.83
CA ASN A 220 0.84 5.68 -14.75
C ASN A 220 0.53 4.18 -14.94
N TYR A 221 0.29 3.44 -13.86
CA TYR A 221 -0.05 2.01 -13.93
C TYR A 221 -1.48 1.80 -14.43
N ALA A 222 -2.42 2.63 -13.98
CA ALA A 222 -3.81 2.57 -14.42
C ALA A 222 -3.95 2.78 -15.93
N ASN A 223 -3.19 3.72 -16.51
CA ASN A 223 -3.17 3.98 -17.94
C ASN A 223 -2.68 2.77 -18.75
N VAL A 224 -1.64 2.05 -18.26
CA VAL A 224 -1.10 0.87 -18.96
C VAL A 224 -2.15 -0.22 -19.13
N ILE A 225 -2.95 -0.44 -18.09
CA ILE A 225 -4.02 -1.46 -18.08
C ILE A 225 -5.39 -0.89 -18.43
N CYS A 226 -5.46 0.35 -18.89
CA CYS A 226 -6.67 1.08 -19.24
C CYS A 226 -7.77 1.03 -18.16
N THR A 227 -7.37 1.18 -16.88
CA THR A 227 -8.30 1.27 -15.75
C THR A 227 -8.57 2.72 -15.40
N ASP A 228 -9.84 3.08 -15.22
CA ASP A 228 -10.23 4.39 -14.69
C ASP A 228 -9.95 4.46 -13.19
N LEU A 229 -8.76 4.97 -12.85
CA LEU A 229 -8.32 5.09 -11.46
C LEU A 229 -9.21 6.07 -10.67
N ALA A 230 -9.69 7.14 -11.30
CA ALA A 230 -10.50 8.15 -10.63
C ALA A 230 -11.76 7.54 -10.01
N ASN A 231 -12.40 6.61 -10.72
CA ASN A 231 -13.60 5.91 -10.26
C ASN A 231 -13.33 4.59 -9.51
N LEU A 232 -12.06 4.23 -9.30
CA LEU A 232 -11.71 3.04 -8.52
C LEU A 232 -11.91 3.33 -7.01
N PRO A 233 -12.64 2.47 -6.25
CA PRO A 233 -12.75 2.62 -4.80
C PRO A 233 -11.39 2.54 -4.11
N VAL A 234 -11.09 3.46 -3.19
CA VAL A 234 -9.85 3.45 -2.39
C VAL A 234 -9.76 2.17 -1.58
N ALA A 235 -10.87 1.69 -1.04
CA ALA A 235 -10.95 0.43 -0.32
C ALA A 235 -10.37 -0.75 -1.11
N ARG A 236 -10.61 -0.80 -2.44
CA ARG A 236 -10.11 -1.89 -3.29
C ARG A 236 -8.59 -1.86 -3.42
N ALA A 237 -8.00 -0.67 -3.55
CA ALA A 237 -6.56 -0.50 -3.58
C ALA A 237 -5.89 -0.86 -2.24
N VAL A 238 -6.48 -0.40 -1.13
CA VAL A 238 -6.00 -0.72 0.22
C VAL A 238 -6.11 -2.21 0.51
N THR A 239 -7.22 -2.85 0.09
CA THR A 239 -7.36 -4.32 0.21
C THR A 239 -6.30 -5.06 -0.62
N ALA A 240 -6.06 -4.66 -1.88
CA ALA A 240 -5.02 -5.27 -2.70
C ALA A 240 -3.64 -5.14 -2.04
N SER A 241 -3.34 -3.94 -1.50
CA SER A 241 -2.10 -3.65 -0.78
C SER A 241 -1.93 -4.49 0.49
N SER A 242 -3.03 -4.93 1.11
CA SER A 242 -3.05 -5.66 2.38
C SER A 242 -3.53 -7.11 2.27
N ALA A 243 -3.64 -7.64 1.06
CA ALA A 243 -4.03 -9.03 0.79
C ALA A 243 -2.89 -10.01 1.10
N VAL A 244 -2.61 -10.21 2.39
CA VAL A 244 -1.55 -11.12 2.86
C VAL A 244 -1.86 -12.55 2.39
N PRO A 245 -0.93 -13.25 1.70
CA PRO A 245 -1.10 -14.64 1.30
C PRO A 245 -1.51 -15.53 2.47
N ILE A 246 -2.32 -16.55 2.19
CA ILE A 246 -2.91 -17.50 3.16
C ILE A 246 -4.12 -16.91 3.91
N LEU A 247 -4.07 -15.66 4.36
CA LEU A 247 -5.21 -15.00 5.02
C LEU A 247 -6.24 -14.53 4.01
N PHE A 248 -5.78 -13.95 2.91
CA PHE A 248 -6.62 -13.44 1.82
C PHE A 248 -6.26 -14.08 0.48
N SER A 249 -7.25 -14.13 -0.40
CA SER A 249 -7.03 -14.34 -1.83
C SER A 249 -6.54 -13.04 -2.45
N PRO A 250 -5.87 -13.09 -3.62
CA PRO A 250 -5.50 -11.86 -4.33
C PRO A 250 -6.74 -11.07 -4.76
N ILE A 251 -6.61 -9.76 -4.84
CA ILE A 251 -7.56 -8.90 -5.56
C ILE A 251 -7.29 -9.04 -7.05
N THR A 252 -8.34 -9.34 -7.81
CA THR A 252 -8.25 -9.47 -9.26
C THR A 252 -8.73 -8.19 -9.94
N LEU A 253 -7.91 -7.68 -10.88
CA LEU A 253 -8.28 -6.61 -11.79
C LEU A 253 -8.40 -7.17 -13.21
N THR A 254 -9.38 -6.68 -13.97
CA THR A 254 -9.45 -6.93 -15.41
C THR A 254 -8.41 -6.07 -16.13
N ASN A 255 -7.67 -6.67 -17.03
CA ASN A 255 -6.74 -5.94 -17.88
C ASN A 255 -7.44 -5.46 -19.14
N HIS A 256 -7.67 -4.15 -19.23
CA HIS A 256 -8.29 -3.47 -20.37
C HIS A 256 -7.24 -2.91 -21.36
N ALA A 257 -5.96 -3.30 -21.25
CA ALA A 257 -4.88 -2.79 -22.09
C ALA A 257 -5.26 -2.80 -23.57
N GLY A 258 -4.91 -1.71 -24.27
CA GLY A 258 -5.23 -1.50 -25.68
C GLY A 258 -6.61 -0.84 -25.92
N GLU A 259 -7.47 -0.64 -24.92
CA GLU A 259 -8.80 -0.06 -25.07
C GLU A 259 -8.84 1.46 -24.92
N CYS A 260 -7.78 2.10 -24.36
CA CYS A 260 -7.75 3.53 -24.01
C CYS A 260 -6.75 4.38 -24.82
N ASN A 261 -6.21 3.88 -25.90
CA ASN A 261 -5.19 4.56 -26.73
C ASN A 261 -3.92 4.96 -25.96
N TRP A 262 -3.55 4.18 -24.94
CA TRP A 262 -2.29 4.38 -24.23
C TRP A 262 -1.09 4.18 -25.17
N GLN A 263 -0.11 5.08 -25.09
CA GLN A 263 1.16 4.99 -25.81
C GLN A 263 2.29 4.89 -24.80
N ALA A 264 3.26 4.03 -25.08
CA ALA A 264 4.44 3.93 -24.24
C ALA A 264 5.19 5.27 -24.21
N PRO A 265 5.50 5.82 -23.02
CA PRO A 265 6.35 7.01 -22.96
C PRO A 265 7.78 6.69 -23.42
N ALA A 266 8.47 7.70 -23.98
CA ALA A 266 9.80 7.55 -24.61
C ALA A 266 10.83 6.82 -23.75
N TRP A 267 10.81 7.04 -22.42
CA TRP A 267 11.74 6.36 -21.52
C TRP A 267 11.64 4.83 -21.55
N ILE A 268 10.45 4.28 -21.88
CA ILE A 268 10.26 2.81 -22.02
C ILE A 268 11.00 2.30 -23.25
N ASP A 269 10.82 2.97 -24.38
CA ASP A 269 11.49 2.59 -25.64
C ASP A 269 13.01 2.72 -25.51
N GLU A 270 13.48 3.80 -24.88
CA GLU A 270 14.89 4.04 -24.59
C GLU A 270 15.48 2.97 -23.67
N ALA A 271 14.75 2.61 -22.60
CA ALA A 271 15.18 1.58 -21.67
C ALA A 271 15.26 0.19 -22.32
N LEU A 272 14.31 -0.15 -23.19
CA LEU A 272 14.28 -1.44 -23.88
C LEU A 272 15.33 -1.53 -25.01
N ALA A 273 15.76 -0.40 -25.56
CA ALA A 273 16.82 -0.35 -26.56
C ALA A 273 18.24 -0.49 -25.98
N THR A 274 18.40 -0.46 -24.64
CA THR A 274 19.71 -0.57 -24.00
C THR A 274 20.28 -1.98 -24.10
N ASP A 275 21.63 -2.09 -24.16
CA ASP A 275 22.34 -3.36 -24.05
C ASP A 275 22.37 -3.92 -22.63
N ASP A 276 22.18 -3.06 -21.60
CA ASP A 276 22.11 -3.46 -20.20
C ASP A 276 20.72 -3.99 -19.83
N ARG A 277 20.46 -5.23 -20.20
CA ARG A 277 19.21 -5.95 -19.88
C ARG A 277 19.10 -6.37 -18.42
N SER A 278 20.17 -6.25 -17.64
CA SER A 278 20.18 -6.48 -16.19
C SER A 278 19.85 -5.22 -15.37
N GLY A 279 19.84 -4.06 -16.03
CA GLY A 279 19.60 -2.76 -15.41
C GLY A 279 18.18 -2.61 -14.85
N ARG A 280 18.04 -1.82 -13.79
CA ARG A 280 16.73 -1.59 -13.13
C ARG A 280 15.73 -0.93 -14.08
N LEU A 281 16.19 0.03 -14.91
CA LEU A 281 15.32 0.75 -15.84
C LEU A 281 14.77 -0.19 -16.91
N TYR A 282 15.63 -1.07 -17.47
CA TYR A 282 15.20 -2.11 -18.40
C TYR A 282 14.16 -3.03 -17.78
N ASN A 283 14.40 -3.50 -16.54
CA ASN A 283 13.48 -4.38 -15.82
C ASN A 283 12.14 -3.69 -15.58
N LEU A 284 12.14 -2.41 -15.14
CA LEU A 284 10.93 -1.63 -14.94
C LEU A 284 10.13 -1.47 -16.24
N ALA A 285 10.79 -1.09 -17.34
CA ALA A 285 10.18 -0.94 -18.65
C ALA A 285 9.59 -2.26 -19.17
N SER A 286 10.36 -3.35 -19.07
CA SER A 286 9.94 -4.68 -19.45
C SER A 286 8.71 -5.16 -18.68
N ASN A 287 8.68 -4.93 -17.37
CA ASN A 287 7.53 -5.27 -16.52
C ASN A 287 6.29 -4.43 -16.88
N MET A 288 6.45 -3.13 -17.16
CA MET A 288 5.33 -2.29 -17.60
C MET A 288 4.80 -2.75 -18.97
N MET A 289 5.69 -3.08 -19.91
CA MET A 289 5.25 -3.60 -21.21
C MET A 289 4.59 -4.96 -21.11
N ALA A 290 5.00 -5.82 -20.17
CA ALA A 290 4.33 -7.08 -19.94
C ALA A 290 2.86 -6.93 -19.52
N LEU A 291 2.50 -5.83 -18.86
CA LEU A 291 1.11 -5.51 -18.50
C LEU A 291 0.24 -5.14 -19.71
N THR A 292 0.84 -4.73 -20.83
CA THR A 292 0.09 -4.40 -22.06
C THR A 292 -0.36 -5.63 -22.83
N ASP A 293 0.20 -6.80 -22.54
CA ASP A 293 -0.17 -8.07 -23.18
C ASP A 293 -1.44 -8.67 -22.55
N LYS A 294 -2.59 -8.13 -22.99
CA LYS A 294 -3.92 -8.59 -22.56
C LYS A 294 -4.20 -10.05 -22.95
N GLN A 295 -3.55 -10.60 -23.96
CA GLN A 295 -3.77 -11.99 -24.39
C GLN A 295 -3.12 -12.97 -23.39
N GLU A 296 -1.90 -12.68 -22.97
CA GLU A 296 -1.20 -13.45 -21.96
C GLU A 296 -1.69 -13.15 -20.53
N ARG A 297 -2.15 -11.90 -20.28
CA ARG A 297 -2.55 -11.41 -18.97
C ARG A 297 -3.90 -10.70 -19.01
N PRO A 298 -5.00 -11.43 -19.25
CA PRO A 298 -6.35 -10.83 -19.26
C PRO A 298 -6.78 -10.35 -17.86
N TYR A 299 -6.13 -10.84 -16.82
CA TYR A 299 -6.35 -10.48 -15.42
C TYR A 299 -5.04 -10.28 -14.69
N LEU A 300 -5.05 -9.34 -13.73
CA LEU A 300 -3.95 -9.10 -12.79
C LEU A 300 -4.42 -9.54 -11.40
N HIS A 301 -3.60 -10.34 -10.74
CA HIS A 301 -3.86 -10.80 -9.38
C HIS A 301 -2.91 -10.11 -8.42
N LEU A 302 -3.46 -9.25 -7.56
CA LEU A 302 -2.68 -8.39 -6.67
C LEU A 302 -2.69 -8.94 -5.24
N PHE A 303 -1.49 -9.15 -4.72
CA PHE A 303 -1.20 -9.51 -3.33
C PHE A 303 -0.70 -8.32 -2.52
N ASP A 304 -0.53 -8.53 -1.22
CA ASP A 304 0.11 -7.60 -0.30
C ASP A 304 1.39 -7.00 -0.89
N GLY A 305 1.49 -5.68 -0.82
CA GLY A 305 2.62 -4.94 -1.37
C GLY A 305 3.95 -5.28 -0.72
N GLY A 306 3.92 -5.81 0.52
CA GLY A 306 5.12 -6.20 1.26
C GLY A 306 5.97 -7.24 0.56
N LEU A 307 5.40 -8.08 -0.30
CA LEU A 307 6.16 -9.09 -1.03
C LEU A 307 7.15 -8.49 -2.04
N ALA A 308 6.78 -7.38 -2.70
CA ALA A 308 7.63 -6.70 -3.68
C ALA A 308 8.38 -5.49 -3.10
N ASP A 309 7.80 -4.78 -2.13
CA ASP A 309 8.39 -3.60 -1.47
C ASP A 309 7.67 -3.29 -0.17
N ASN A 310 8.09 -3.87 0.95
CA ASN A 310 7.43 -3.69 2.24
C ASN A 310 7.55 -2.26 2.82
N LEU A 311 8.47 -1.47 2.32
CA LEU A 311 8.72 -0.11 2.82
C LEU A 311 8.08 0.98 1.96
N GLY A 312 7.65 0.66 0.72
CA GLY A 312 7.15 1.64 -0.23
C GLY A 312 8.22 2.55 -0.84
N LEU A 313 9.49 2.41 -0.45
CA LEU A 313 10.59 3.28 -0.91
C LEU A 313 10.94 3.11 -2.39
N ARG A 314 10.71 1.92 -2.95
CA ARG A 314 11.03 1.66 -4.37
C ARG A 314 10.17 2.45 -5.33
N ALA A 315 8.99 2.89 -4.89
CA ALA A 315 8.14 3.80 -5.66
C ALA A 315 8.88 5.10 -5.99
N MET A 316 9.56 5.68 -4.99
CA MET A 316 10.35 6.90 -5.15
C MET A 316 11.57 6.65 -6.05
N LEU A 317 12.30 5.54 -5.80
CA LEU A 317 13.48 5.17 -6.60
C LEU A 317 13.16 5.03 -8.09
N ASP A 318 12.03 4.37 -8.43
CA ASP A 318 11.62 4.18 -9.81
C ASP A 318 11.07 5.46 -10.44
N GLY A 319 10.49 6.36 -9.63
CA GLY A 319 10.07 7.70 -10.06
C GLY A 319 11.26 8.47 -10.63
N VAL A 320 12.34 8.57 -9.86
CA VAL A 320 13.56 9.28 -10.28
C VAL A 320 14.26 8.57 -11.44
N LEU A 321 14.28 7.24 -11.42
CA LEU A 321 14.93 6.45 -12.47
C LEU A 321 14.29 6.67 -13.85
N ARG A 322 12.95 6.77 -13.91
CA ARG A 322 12.21 6.99 -15.16
C ARG A 322 12.53 8.35 -15.83
N HIS A 323 12.89 9.34 -15.05
CA HIS A 323 13.18 10.70 -15.53
C HIS A 323 14.67 10.99 -15.65
N ASN A 324 15.52 9.96 -15.47
CA ASN A 324 16.98 10.08 -15.57
C ASN A 324 17.60 11.14 -14.63
N GLY A 325 17.05 11.28 -13.43
CA GLY A 325 17.59 12.16 -12.40
C GLY A 325 16.54 12.93 -11.62
N ILE A 326 16.96 13.54 -10.53
CA ILE A 326 16.04 14.21 -9.60
C ILE A 326 15.50 15.53 -10.16
N ASP A 327 16.35 16.35 -10.80
CA ASP A 327 15.94 17.63 -11.37
C ASP A 327 14.88 17.45 -12.47
N ALA A 328 15.08 16.47 -13.36
CA ALA A 328 14.11 16.12 -14.39
C ALA A 328 12.81 15.54 -13.79
N THR A 329 12.90 14.80 -12.67
CA THR A 329 11.74 14.29 -11.94
C THR A 329 10.91 15.43 -11.36
N LEU A 330 11.55 16.37 -10.66
CA LEU A 330 10.88 17.54 -10.08
C LEU A 330 10.23 18.40 -11.16
N LYS A 331 10.91 18.58 -12.31
CA LYS A 331 10.33 19.26 -13.46
C LYS A 331 9.07 18.55 -13.99
N ALA A 332 9.13 17.24 -14.13
CA ALA A 332 7.97 16.44 -14.58
C ALA A 332 6.79 16.50 -13.59
N MET A 333 7.08 16.70 -12.31
CA MET A 333 6.11 16.87 -11.23
C MET A 333 5.58 18.31 -11.11
N GLY A 334 6.22 19.30 -11.75
CA GLY A 334 5.90 20.74 -11.56
C GLY A 334 6.48 21.31 -10.27
N ALA A 335 7.52 20.69 -9.71
CA ALA A 335 8.14 21.01 -8.41
C ALA A 335 9.56 21.57 -8.56
N GLU A 336 9.86 22.33 -9.61
CA GLU A 336 11.20 22.83 -9.92
C GLU A 336 11.76 23.81 -8.89
N LYS A 337 10.90 24.35 -8.01
CA LYS A 337 11.31 25.24 -6.92
C LYS A 337 11.92 24.48 -5.75
N THR A 338 11.75 23.18 -5.67
CA THR A 338 12.26 22.35 -4.57
C THR A 338 13.78 22.46 -4.47
N ARG A 339 14.26 22.70 -3.27
CA ARG A 339 15.69 22.79 -2.91
C ARG A 339 16.06 21.83 -1.79
N LYS A 340 15.06 21.27 -1.12
CA LYS A 340 15.25 20.28 -0.07
C LYS A 340 14.18 19.20 -0.17
N ILE A 341 14.61 17.95 -0.12
CA ILE A 341 13.73 16.78 -0.06
C ILE A 341 13.99 16.05 1.25
N VAL A 342 12.93 15.87 2.02
CA VAL A 342 12.94 15.13 3.28
C VAL A 342 12.19 13.83 3.08
N VAL A 343 12.86 12.71 3.28
CA VAL A 343 12.24 11.37 3.22
C VAL A 343 12.14 10.83 4.64
N ILE A 344 10.93 10.61 5.13
CA ILE A 344 10.65 10.00 6.43
C ILE A 344 10.13 8.57 6.20
N LEU A 345 10.97 7.59 6.52
CA LEU A 345 10.59 6.19 6.49
C LEU A 345 10.03 5.75 7.85
N VAL A 346 8.78 5.30 7.87
CA VAL A 346 8.16 4.69 9.06
C VAL A 346 8.16 3.18 8.89
N ASN A 347 9.15 2.53 9.49
CA ASN A 347 9.42 1.12 9.37
C ASN A 347 8.94 0.34 10.60
N SER A 348 7.82 -0.33 10.49
CA SER A 348 7.22 -1.13 11.56
C SER A 348 7.71 -2.59 11.58
N GLU A 349 8.90 -2.86 11.05
CA GLU A 349 9.45 -4.21 10.97
C GLU A 349 9.67 -4.82 12.36
N THR A 350 9.27 -6.08 12.51
CA THR A 350 9.43 -6.86 13.75
C THR A 350 10.67 -7.73 13.71
N ALA A 351 11.09 -8.20 14.88
CA ALA A 351 12.14 -9.22 14.96
C ALA A 351 11.67 -10.51 14.28
N LEU A 352 12.59 -11.18 13.60
CA LEU A 352 12.37 -12.56 13.15
C LEU A 352 12.20 -13.46 14.38
N ASP A 353 11.42 -14.55 14.22
CA ASP A 353 11.08 -15.48 15.30
C ASP A 353 12.35 -16.08 15.95
N ALA A 354 12.79 -15.45 17.03
CA ALA A 354 13.88 -15.95 17.87
C ALA A 354 13.44 -17.06 18.83
N GLU A 355 12.13 -17.28 19.02
CA GLU A 355 11.62 -18.29 19.95
C GLU A 355 11.85 -19.71 19.41
N SER A 356 11.67 -19.90 18.11
CA SER A 356 12.01 -21.17 17.44
C SER A 356 13.48 -21.55 17.62
N ALA A 357 14.40 -20.58 17.72
CA ALA A 357 15.81 -20.83 17.94
C ALA A 357 16.15 -21.32 19.38
N ARG A 358 15.24 -21.12 20.33
CA ARG A 358 15.39 -21.56 21.73
C ARG A 358 14.87 -22.97 21.98
N GLN A 359 14.18 -23.55 20.99
CA GLN A 359 13.54 -24.85 21.10
C GLN A 359 14.31 -25.91 20.29
N GLN A 360 14.55 -27.07 20.88
CA GLN A 360 15.15 -28.21 20.16
C GLN A 360 14.16 -28.87 19.20
N GLN A 361 12.87 -28.67 19.41
CA GLN A 361 11.82 -29.23 18.55
C GLN A 361 11.82 -28.53 17.19
N SER A 362 11.57 -29.29 16.13
CA SER A 362 11.39 -28.70 14.80
C SER A 362 10.21 -27.73 14.79
N PRO A 363 10.37 -26.55 14.14
CA PRO A 363 9.28 -25.60 13.99
C PRO A 363 8.05 -26.23 13.32
N THR A 364 6.86 -25.72 13.64
CA THR A 364 5.62 -26.14 13.01
C THR A 364 5.59 -25.74 11.54
N PHE A 365 4.77 -26.43 10.73
CA PHE A 365 4.59 -26.07 9.32
C PHE A 365 4.17 -24.60 9.14
N ALA A 366 3.30 -24.09 9.99
CA ALA A 366 2.88 -22.69 9.98
C ALA A 366 4.04 -21.72 10.29
N ALA A 367 4.93 -22.06 11.25
CA ALA A 367 6.11 -21.27 11.56
C ALA A 367 7.10 -21.27 10.38
N VAL A 368 7.33 -22.43 9.73
CA VAL A 368 8.19 -22.52 8.54
C VAL A 368 7.63 -21.70 7.39
N LEU A 369 6.32 -21.76 7.15
CA LEU A 369 5.67 -21.00 6.08
C LEU A 369 5.72 -19.48 6.37
N GLY A 370 5.51 -19.08 7.62
CA GLY A 370 5.71 -17.69 8.07
C GLY A 370 7.14 -17.21 7.83
N ALA A 371 8.14 -18.02 8.20
CA ALA A 371 9.54 -17.71 7.97
C ALA A 371 9.90 -17.62 6.48
N ALA A 372 9.31 -18.48 5.63
CA ALA A 372 9.54 -18.45 4.18
C ALA A 372 9.10 -17.13 3.53
N THR A 373 8.15 -16.42 4.12
CA THR A 373 7.72 -15.09 3.66
C THR A 373 8.45 -13.95 4.37
N SER A 374 8.58 -14.02 5.70
CA SER A 374 9.13 -12.91 6.51
C SER A 374 10.63 -12.73 6.36
N VAL A 375 11.40 -13.82 6.19
CA VAL A 375 12.87 -13.75 6.07
C VAL A 375 13.31 -13.04 4.78
N PRO A 376 12.83 -13.42 3.58
CA PRO A 376 13.16 -12.68 2.36
C PRO A 376 12.70 -11.22 2.42
N LEU A 377 11.50 -10.96 2.96
CA LEU A 377 10.94 -9.62 3.11
C LEU A 377 11.84 -8.72 3.98
N SER A 378 12.28 -9.21 5.14
CA SER A 378 13.18 -8.48 6.03
C SER A 378 14.53 -8.18 5.36
N ARG A 379 15.12 -9.17 4.69
CA ARG A 379 16.38 -8.97 3.97
C ARG A 379 16.24 -7.96 2.83
N TYR A 380 15.15 -8.05 2.08
CA TYR A 380 14.88 -7.14 1.00
C TYR A 380 14.61 -5.70 1.50
N SER A 381 13.93 -5.54 2.64
CA SER A 381 13.74 -4.26 3.31
C SER A 381 15.08 -3.63 3.70
N PHE A 382 15.97 -4.38 4.32
CA PHE A 382 17.31 -3.92 4.68
C PHE A 382 18.09 -3.40 3.46
N GLU A 383 18.14 -4.20 2.38
CA GLU A 383 18.82 -3.79 1.13
C GLU A 383 18.16 -2.57 0.49
N THR A 384 16.84 -2.42 0.61
CA THR A 384 16.11 -1.26 0.08
C THR A 384 16.47 0.02 0.82
N VAL A 385 16.60 -0.02 2.16
CA VAL A 385 17.06 1.14 2.96
C VAL A 385 18.49 1.53 2.58
N ALA A 386 19.39 0.55 2.51
CA ALA A 386 20.78 0.80 2.11
C ALA A 386 20.87 1.41 0.70
N LEU A 387 20.11 0.87 -0.24
CA LEU A 387 20.01 1.40 -1.60
C LEU A 387 19.49 2.83 -1.61
N MET A 388 18.43 3.13 -0.84
CA MET A 388 17.86 4.48 -0.77
C MET A 388 18.87 5.49 -0.26
N LYS A 389 19.53 5.21 0.88
CA LYS A 389 20.58 6.09 1.45
C LYS A 389 21.70 6.39 0.43
N ASN A 390 22.15 5.36 -0.29
CA ASN A 390 23.18 5.54 -1.34
C ASN A 390 22.66 6.41 -2.50
N ARG A 391 21.42 6.19 -2.95
CA ARG A 391 20.82 6.96 -4.05
C ARG A 391 20.57 8.41 -3.69
N LEU A 392 20.13 8.71 -2.48
CA LEU A 392 19.97 10.09 -2.02
C LEU A 392 21.31 10.84 -2.04
N THR A 393 22.39 10.19 -1.61
CA THR A 393 23.75 10.75 -1.67
C THR A 393 24.20 11.01 -3.13
N ASP A 394 23.93 10.06 -4.04
CA ASP A 394 24.27 10.21 -5.46
C ASP A 394 23.45 11.33 -6.11
N TRP A 395 22.15 11.41 -5.86
CA TRP A 395 21.26 12.44 -6.41
C TRP A 395 21.62 13.84 -5.90
N GLN A 396 21.95 13.95 -4.60
CA GLN A 396 22.44 15.21 -4.04
C GLN A 396 23.69 15.66 -4.76
N ARG A 397 24.69 14.79 -4.89
CA ARG A 397 25.93 15.09 -5.61
C ARG A 397 25.66 15.49 -7.05
N GLN A 398 24.83 14.73 -7.78
CA GLN A 398 24.47 15.00 -9.16
C GLN A 398 23.80 16.38 -9.31
N SER A 399 22.81 16.71 -8.47
CA SER A 399 22.11 17.99 -8.51
C SER A 399 23.04 19.16 -8.25
N TYR A 400 24.01 19.02 -7.32
CA TYR A 400 25.03 20.05 -7.10
C TYR A 400 26.00 20.17 -8.28
N GLU A 401 26.44 19.07 -8.88
CA GLU A 401 27.31 19.09 -10.07
C GLU A 401 26.64 19.76 -11.28
N GLU A 402 25.34 19.49 -11.48
CA GLU A 402 24.54 20.07 -12.57
C GLU A 402 24.27 21.57 -12.36
N SER A 403 23.96 21.97 -11.12
CA SER A 403 23.59 23.35 -10.80
C SER A 403 24.78 24.26 -10.54
N CYS A 404 25.87 23.73 -10.01
CA CYS A 404 27.01 24.50 -9.44
C CYS A 404 28.35 24.19 -10.12
N GLY A 405 28.39 23.23 -11.04
CA GLY A 405 29.61 22.80 -11.73
C GLY A 405 30.29 21.60 -11.06
N LYS A 406 31.21 20.97 -11.82
CA LYS A 406 31.97 19.81 -11.34
C LYS A 406 32.77 20.20 -10.10
N ASP A 407 32.76 19.31 -9.13
CA ASP A 407 33.37 19.45 -7.79
C ASP A 407 32.58 20.25 -6.73
N ALA A 408 31.40 20.77 -7.04
CA ALA A 408 30.54 21.41 -6.04
C ALA A 408 30.05 20.39 -4.96
N ARG A 409 30.01 20.83 -3.71
CA ARG A 409 29.63 20.00 -2.55
C ARG A 409 28.52 20.67 -1.73
N ARG A 410 27.83 19.86 -0.95
CA ARG A 410 26.87 20.37 0.04
C ARG A 410 27.54 21.45 0.90
N GLY A 411 26.95 22.63 0.92
CA GLY A 411 27.45 23.77 1.71
C GLY A 411 28.29 24.77 0.95
N ASP A 412 28.67 24.55 -0.32
CA ASP A 412 29.27 25.56 -1.19
C ASP A 412 28.15 26.56 -1.60
N HIS A 413 27.86 27.51 -0.70
CA HIS A 413 26.78 28.48 -0.83
C HIS A 413 27.24 29.77 -1.52
N GLY A 414 27.51 29.67 -2.80
CA GLY A 414 27.41 30.82 -3.70
C GLY A 414 25.96 31.03 -4.17
N ASP A 415 25.75 31.63 -5.32
CA ASP A 415 24.40 31.74 -5.95
C ASP A 415 23.90 30.40 -6.51
N CYS A 416 24.58 29.28 -6.28
CA CYS A 416 24.25 28.00 -6.81
C CYS A 416 23.29 27.23 -5.86
N LYS A 417 22.30 26.56 -6.42
CA LYS A 417 21.21 25.92 -5.70
C LYS A 417 21.03 24.46 -6.11
N GLY A 418 21.88 23.57 -5.57
CA GLY A 418 21.64 22.13 -5.61
C GLY A 418 20.50 21.72 -4.66
N ILE A 419 20.07 20.47 -4.75
CA ILE A 419 19.00 19.90 -3.91
C ILE A 419 19.64 19.17 -2.74
N ASP A 420 19.23 19.52 -1.53
CA ASP A 420 19.60 18.82 -0.30
C ASP A 420 18.61 17.68 0.00
N PHE A 421 19.15 16.60 0.55
CA PHE A 421 18.35 15.45 0.98
C PHE A 421 18.58 15.16 2.45
N ASP A 422 17.48 14.92 3.19
CA ASP A 422 17.50 14.33 4.52
C ASP A 422 16.73 13.01 4.51
N PHE A 423 17.27 12.00 5.19
CA PHE A 423 16.63 10.69 5.34
C PHE A 423 16.45 10.37 6.80
N ILE A 424 15.22 10.36 7.26
CA ILE A 424 14.81 10.11 8.64
C ILE A 424 14.20 8.72 8.70
N GLU A 425 14.80 7.82 9.44
CA GLU A 425 14.26 6.47 9.66
C GLU A 425 13.63 6.39 11.04
N VAL A 426 12.35 6.06 11.10
CA VAL A 426 11.57 5.83 12.32
C VAL A 426 11.29 4.35 12.40
N ASN A 427 12.00 3.62 13.26
CA ASN A 427 11.87 2.18 13.44
C ASN A 427 11.95 1.79 14.92
N PHE A 428 11.45 0.61 15.29
CA PHE A 428 11.37 0.17 16.69
C PHE A 428 12.73 0.07 17.39
N SER A 429 13.83 -0.11 16.64
CA SER A 429 15.17 -0.19 17.22
C SER A 429 15.65 1.14 17.78
N GLU A 430 15.09 2.26 17.29
CA GLU A 430 15.44 3.63 17.69
C GLU A 430 14.67 4.11 18.93
N HIS A 431 13.75 3.32 19.48
CA HIS A 431 13.07 3.70 20.71
C HIS A 431 14.08 3.81 21.87
N PRO A 432 14.08 4.90 22.66
CA PRO A 432 15.08 5.10 23.72
C PRO A 432 15.04 4.03 24.83
N ASP A 433 13.85 3.50 25.14
CA ASP A 433 13.67 2.45 26.15
C ASP A 433 13.86 1.05 25.53
N PRO A 434 14.82 0.23 26.04
CA PRO A 434 15.05 -1.13 25.56
C PRO A 434 13.86 -2.08 25.73
N ASP A 435 13.11 -1.95 26.84
CA ASP A 435 11.95 -2.82 27.11
C ASP A 435 10.81 -2.52 26.12
N GLU A 436 10.62 -1.25 25.76
CA GLU A 436 9.69 -0.86 24.71
C GLU A 436 10.13 -1.40 23.34
N ARG A 437 11.41 -1.31 22.97
CA ARG A 437 11.94 -1.90 21.72
C ARG A 437 11.56 -3.37 21.59
N ASP A 438 11.79 -4.11 22.68
CA ASP A 438 11.49 -5.53 22.72
C ASP A 438 9.99 -5.84 22.65
N TYR A 439 9.18 -5.03 23.31
CA TYR A 439 7.73 -5.15 23.24
C TYR A 439 7.19 -4.88 21.83
N LEU A 440 7.59 -3.76 21.23
CA LEU A 440 7.13 -3.33 19.90
C LEU A 440 7.52 -4.35 18.82
N LYS A 441 8.76 -4.88 18.87
CA LYS A 441 9.25 -5.88 17.92
C LYS A 441 8.54 -7.24 18.01
N ARG A 442 7.82 -7.52 19.10
CA ARG A 442 7.03 -8.74 19.26
C ARG A 442 5.56 -8.62 18.86
N GLN A 443 5.10 -7.40 18.48
CA GLN A 443 3.70 -7.23 18.08
C GLN A 443 3.40 -7.97 16.77
N PRO A 444 2.30 -8.74 16.69
CA PRO A 444 1.99 -9.54 15.52
C PRO A 444 1.58 -8.66 14.32
N THR A 445 1.73 -9.20 13.11
CA THR A 445 1.06 -8.68 11.93
C THR A 445 -0.37 -9.21 11.94
N SER A 446 -1.33 -8.36 12.29
CA SER A 446 -2.73 -8.73 12.51
C SER A 446 -3.62 -7.51 12.26
N PHE A 447 -4.90 -7.72 11.95
CA PHE A 447 -5.94 -6.69 11.93
C PHE A 447 -6.74 -6.64 13.25
N ARG A 448 -6.11 -7.11 14.31
CA ARG A 448 -6.61 -7.02 15.68
C ARG A 448 -5.43 -6.92 16.63
N LEU A 449 -5.38 -5.84 17.40
CA LEU A 449 -4.45 -5.66 18.52
C LEU A 449 -5.22 -5.31 19.80
N THR A 450 -4.58 -5.45 20.95
CA THR A 450 -5.12 -4.92 22.20
C THR A 450 -5.03 -3.40 22.21
N ASN A 451 -5.92 -2.72 22.94
CA ASN A 451 -5.87 -1.26 23.07
C ASN A 451 -4.53 -0.79 23.64
N GLU A 452 -3.95 -1.53 24.60
CA GLU A 452 -2.62 -1.25 25.13
C GLU A 452 -1.54 -1.28 24.05
N ALA A 453 -1.57 -2.29 23.17
CA ALA A 453 -0.61 -2.39 22.07
C ALA A 453 -0.76 -1.21 21.07
N VAL A 454 -2.00 -0.83 20.77
CA VAL A 454 -2.30 0.34 19.92
C VAL A 454 -1.75 1.62 20.57
N ASP A 455 -2.01 1.86 21.85
CA ASP A 455 -1.53 3.04 22.57
C ASP A 455 0.00 3.12 22.56
N ARG A 456 0.68 2.01 22.85
CA ARG A 456 2.16 1.94 22.88
C ARG A 456 2.77 2.13 21.49
N LEU A 457 2.13 1.64 20.42
CA LEU A 457 2.59 1.84 19.05
C LEU A 457 2.43 3.30 18.60
N ILE A 458 1.31 3.94 18.94
CA ILE A 458 1.08 5.37 18.67
C ILE A 458 2.13 6.21 19.40
N GLU A 459 2.32 5.98 20.70
CA GLU A 459 3.31 6.74 21.46
C GLU A 459 4.73 6.48 20.98
N ALA A 460 5.06 5.23 20.59
CA ALA A 460 6.36 4.91 20.02
C ALA A 460 6.66 5.71 18.74
N GLY A 461 5.68 5.86 17.84
CA GLY A 461 5.83 6.67 16.64
C GLY A 461 6.21 8.12 16.96
N LYS A 462 5.54 8.72 17.95
CA LYS A 462 5.83 10.08 18.44
C LYS A 462 7.21 10.18 19.09
N VAL A 463 7.49 9.28 20.02
CA VAL A 463 8.74 9.31 20.82
C VAL A 463 9.97 9.09 19.94
N ILE A 464 9.91 8.11 19.02
CA ILE A 464 11.04 7.80 18.14
C ILE A 464 11.31 8.97 17.20
N LEU A 465 10.28 9.53 16.54
CA LEU A 465 10.47 10.67 15.64
C LEU A 465 11.03 11.89 16.40
N ARG A 466 10.44 12.24 17.54
CA ARG A 466 10.87 13.38 18.37
C ARG A 466 12.33 13.26 18.85
N ASN A 467 12.80 12.04 19.09
CA ASN A 467 14.16 11.76 19.55
C ASN A 467 15.16 11.49 18.43
N ASN A 468 14.71 11.44 17.18
CA ASN A 468 15.58 11.21 16.03
C ASN A 468 16.46 12.45 15.78
N ASP A 469 17.77 12.24 15.65
CA ASP A 469 18.75 13.34 15.53
C ASP A 469 18.60 14.06 14.18
N GLU A 470 18.35 13.35 13.09
CA GLU A 470 18.12 13.92 11.77
C GLU A 470 16.85 14.78 11.75
N TYR A 471 15.79 14.35 12.45
CA TYR A 471 14.56 15.13 12.60
C TYR A 471 14.80 16.42 13.39
N ARG A 472 15.56 16.36 14.48
CA ARG A 472 15.93 17.56 15.26
C ARG A 472 16.76 18.53 14.43
N GLN A 473 17.74 18.02 13.68
CA GLN A 473 18.56 18.84 12.79
C GLN A 473 17.72 19.49 11.68
N LEU A 474 16.71 18.80 11.16
CA LEU A 474 15.75 19.35 10.21
C LEU A 474 15.04 20.57 10.79
N LEU A 475 14.56 20.47 12.04
CA LEU A 475 13.81 21.53 12.73
C LEU A 475 14.68 22.73 13.15
N ASP A 476 16.00 22.53 13.30
CA ASP A 476 16.98 23.59 13.57
C ASP A 476 17.54 24.25 12.30
N GLY A 477 17.08 23.79 11.13
CA GLY A 477 17.57 24.18 9.81
C GLY A 477 17.11 25.57 9.37
N LYS A 478 17.74 26.08 8.28
CA LYS A 478 17.40 27.40 7.72
C LYS A 478 16.05 27.43 6.97
N ASN A 479 15.68 26.31 6.36
CA ASN A 479 14.51 26.21 5.49
C ASN A 479 13.25 25.75 6.24
N ILE A 480 13.44 25.02 7.34
CA ILE A 480 12.39 24.63 8.27
C ILE A 480 12.90 25.03 9.66
N LYS A 481 12.21 25.87 10.36
CA LYS A 481 12.58 26.27 11.73
C LYS A 481 11.43 25.98 12.64
N LYS A 482 11.71 25.29 13.75
CA LYS A 482 10.69 25.10 14.80
C LYS A 482 10.24 26.44 15.34
N THR A 483 8.93 26.67 15.37
CA THR A 483 8.36 27.87 15.98
C THR A 483 8.55 27.79 17.50
N GLU A 484 9.23 28.75 18.09
CA GLU A 484 9.31 28.91 19.54
C GLU A 484 7.95 29.44 20.02
N LEU A 485 7.25 28.65 20.83
CA LEU A 485 6.00 29.03 21.50
C LEU A 485 6.27 29.96 22.67
#